data_ef9f1ea72fb47c218b6fe321f6322507
#
_entry.id   ef9f1ea72fb47c218b6fe321f6322507
#
_cell.length_a   1.000
_cell.length_b   1.000
_cell.length_c   1.000
_cell.angle_alpha   90.00
_cell.angle_beta   90.00
_cell.angle_gamma   90.00
#
_symmetry.space_group_name_H-M   'P 1'
#
loop_
_entity.id
_entity.type
_entity.pdbx_description
1 polymer ?
#
loop_
_entity_poly.entity_id
_entity_poly.type
_entity_poly.pdbx_seq_one_letter_code
_entity_poly.pdbx_strand_id
1 'polypeptide(L)'
;MDEAQFVIERHKMSRSQLLGLKRRPYFRASVINDAIAQGTNYTKESWEDDLSDYAPEHGIERYEVLEYWGMCDYDMLVEQGIEIPSELEGVDELQANIWICNGKLLRMVLNPFKPATIPYMAAPYELNPYSFFGVGIAENMDDTQTLMNGFMRMAVDNAVLSGNLLIEVDETNLVPGQDLSVYPGKVFRRQGGAPGQAVFGTKFPNVAGENLQLFDKARVLADESTGMPSFSHGQTGVSGVGRTASGISMLMGAAAGGIKNVIKNVDDYLLRPLGEGLFRFNMQFDFDPAIRGDLEVKARGTESLMANEVRSQRLMQFMQVSSSPALAPFAKFQYIIREIAKSLDLDPDKVTNNMDEAAIQAELMKQFQQPAPTPEQGAAPAGANPMDPSGAGGGTIGTGQVPLPQEQGFSGNGQGNIQQAQGAGQQPQAMDPLQ
;
A
#
# COMPACT_ATOMS: atom_id res chain seq x y z
N MET A 1 -12.77 13.32 16.61
CA MET A 1 -13.72 12.65 17.52
C MET A 1 -13.81 13.34 18.88
N ASP A 2 -12.78 13.99 19.34
CA ASP A 2 -12.77 14.65 20.65
C ASP A 2 -13.80 15.79 20.78
N GLU A 3 -14.21 16.39 19.66
CA GLU A 3 -15.24 17.44 19.59
C GLU A 3 -16.64 16.92 19.22
N ALA A 4 -16.77 15.61 18.98
CA ALA A 4 -18.07 15.03 18.62
C ALA A 4 -19.01 15.04 19.81
N GLN A 5 -20.19 15.63 19.65
CA GLN A 5 -21.23 15.64 20.69
C GLN A 5 -21.83 14.25 20.89
N PHE A 6 -22.00 13.50 19.81
CA PHE A 6 -22.52 12.13 19.86
C PHE A 6 -22.07 11.31 18.64
N VAL A 7 -22.14 10.01 18.78
CA VAL A 7 -21.98 9.01 17.72
C VAL A 7 -23.12 8.00 17.82
N ILE A 8 -23.73 7.66 16.69
CA ILE A 8 -24.74 6.62 16.59
C ILE A 8 -24.20 5.52 15.67
N GLU A 9 -24.06 4.32 16.20
CA GLU A 9 -23.76 3.13 15.41
C GLU A 9 -25.03 2.34 15.13
N ARG A 10 -25.22 1.97 13.86
CA ARG A 10 -26.35 1.19 13.38
C ARG A 10 -25.97 -0.27 13.26
N HIS A 11 -26.49 -1.10 14.12
CA HIS A 11 -26.26 -2.55 14.13
C HIS A 11 -27.39 -3.29 13.40
N LYS A 12 -27.02 -4.13 12.46
CA LYS A 12 -27.92 -5.05 11.75
C LYS A 12 -27.88 -6.41 12.46
N MET A 13 -28.83 -6.67 13.34
CA MET A 13 -28.83 -7.86 14.20
C MET A 13 -29.88 -8.90 13.79
N SER A 14 -29.52 -10.18 13.88
CA SER A 14 -30.48 -11.27 13.83
C SER A 14 -31.23 -11.44 15.17
N ARG A 15 -32.34 -12.15 15.12
CA ARG A 15 -33.11 -12.48 16.34
C ARG A 15 -32.24 -13.16 17.41
N SER A 16 -31.37 -14.07 17.02
CA SER A 16 -30.45 -14.77 17.94
C SER A 16 -29.45 -13.85 18.60
N GLN A 17 -28.87 -12.91 17.84
CA GLN A 17 -27.96 -11.91 18.36
C GLN A 17 -28.67 -10.97 19.35
N LEU A 18 -29.86 -10.51 19.00
CA LEU A 18 -30.67 -9.66 19.89
C LEU A 18 -31.05 -10.39 21.21
N LEU A 19 -31.41 -11.68 21.12
CA LEU A 19 -31.62 -12.51 22.32
C LEU A 19 -30.34 -12.71 23.13
N GLY A 20 -29.20 -12.76 22.48
CA GLY A 20 -27.87 -12.85 23.12
C GLY A 20 -27.55 -11.65 24.01
N LEU A 21 -28.09 -10.46 23.71
CA LEU A 21 -27.92 -9.26 24.54
C LEU A 21 -28.49 -9.40 25.93
N LYS A 22 -29.50 -10.23 26.13
CA LYS A 22 -30.08 -10.50 27.48
C LYS A 22 -29.09 -11.03 28.51
N ARG A 23 -28.00 -11.66 28.03
CA ARG A 23 -26.95 -12.22 28.90
C ARG A 23 -25.92 -11.17 29.30
N ARG A 24 -25.97 -10.00 28.67
CA ARG A 24 -25.03 -8.92 28.97
C ARG A 24 -25.55 -8.05 30.10
N PRO A 25 -24.68 -7.47 30.92
CA PRO A 25 -25.09 -6.62 32.03
C PRO A 25 -25.85 -5.38 31.54
N TYR A 26 -26.77 -4.91 32.35
CA TYR A 26 -27.57 -3.69 32.14
C TYR A 26 -28.56 -3.74 30.97
N PHE A 27 -28.67 -4.84 30.20
CA PHE A 27 -29.70 -5.01 29.19
C PHE A 27 -31.05 -5.46 29.82
N ARG A 28 -32.14 -4.80 29.42
CA ARG A 28 -33.49 -5.05 29.93
C ARG A 28 -34.12 -6.22 29.17
N ALA A 29 -34.07 -7.42 29.73
CA ALA A 29 -34.52 -8.65 29.07
C ALA A 29 -36.01 -8.65 28.65
N SER A 30 -36.90 -8.01 29.42
CA SER A 30 -38.34 -7.85 29.09
C SER A 30 -38.49 -6.99 27.83
N VAL A 31 -37.81 -5.86 27.80
CA VAL A 31 -37.87 -4.90 26.68
C VAL A 31 -37.32 -5.50 25.38
N ILE A 32 -36.28 -6.34 25.46
CA ILE A 32 -35.78 -7.08 24.30
C ILE A 32 -36.84 -8.02 23.72
N ASN A 33 -37.61 -8.72 24.59
CA ASN A 33 -38.72 -9.56 24.14
C ASN A 33 -39.78 -8.74 23.42
N ASP A 34 -40.13 -7.60 23.98
CA ASP A 34 -41.13 -6.70 23.42
C ASP A 34 -40.68 -6.10 22.08
N ALA A 35 -39.41 -5.77 21.97
CA ALA A 35 -38.82 -5.30 20.69
C ALA A 35 -38.86 -6.39 19.62
N ILE A 36 -38.58 -7.65 19.99
CA ILE A 36 -38.70 -8.80 19.10
C ILE A 36 -40.16 -9.06 18.69
N ALA A 37 -41.09 -8.92 19.62
CA ALA A 37 -42.52 -9.14 19.36
C ALA A 37 -43.12 -8.12 18.37
N GLN A 38 -42.54 -6.92 18.28
CA GLN A 38 -42.94 -5.90 17.30
C GLN A 38 -42.55 -6.24 15.85
N GLY A 39 -41.62 -7.20 15.66
CA GLY A 39 -41.15 -7.59 14.34
C GLY A 39 -39.89 -6.86 13.91
N THR A 40 -39.47 -7.19 12.71
CA THR A 40 -38.24 -6.61 12.07
C THR A 40 -38.50 -5.20 11.57
N ASN A 41 -37.53 -4.33 11.79
CA ASN A 41 -37.61 -2.92 11.41
C ASN A 41 -36.43 -2.45 10.54
N TYR A 42 -35.57 -3.39 10.12
CA TYR A 42 -34.41 -3.03 9.31
C TYR A 42 -34.83 -2.73 7.87
N THR A 43 -34.50 -1.51 7.42
CA THR A 43 -34.68 -1.09 6.04
C THR A 43 -33.31 -0.94 5.40
N LYS A 44 -33.11 -1.58 4.24
CA LYS A 44 -31.87 -1.43 3.47
C LYS A 44 -31.73 -0.02 2.95
N GLU A 45 -30.52 0.50 2.97
CA GLU A 45 -30.15 1.73 2.29
C GLU A 45 -29.80 1.44 0.82
N SER A 46 -29.94 2.43 -0.06
CA SER A 46 -29.66 2.27 -1.49
C SER A 46 -28.25 1.76 -1.79
N TRP A 47 -27.26 2.24 -1.06
CA TRP A 47 -25.86 1.81 -1.21
C TRP A 47 -25.62 0.34 -0.78
N GLU A 48 -26.45 -0.20 0.11
CA GLU A 48 -26.37 -1.63 0.49
C GLU A 48 -26.87 -2.53 -0.64
N ASP A 49 -27.84 -2.06 -1.43
CA ASP A 49 -28.32 -2.78 -2.61
C ASP A 49 -27.27 -2.75 -3.73
N ASP A 50 -26.60 -1.62 -3.93
CA ASP A 50 -25.52 -1.48 -4.91
C ASP A 50 -24.32 -2.39 -4.61
N LEU A 51 -24.01 -2.63 -3.33
CA LEU A 51 -22.95 -3.55 -2.90
C LEU A 51 -23.37 -5.03 -2.93
N SER A 52 -24.68 -5.32 -2.98
CA SER A 52 -25.21 -6.68 -2.84
C SER A 52 -25.54 -7.38 -4.16
N ASP A 53 -24.93 -6.96 -5.27
CA ASP A 53 -25.16 -7.47 -6.64
C ASP A 53 -25.09 -9.00 -6.78
N TYR A 54 -24.60 -9.73 -5.80
CA TYR A 54 -24.35 -11.18 -5.89
C TYR A 54 -25.18 -12.09 -4.99
N ALA A 55 -25.90 -11.56 -4.02
CA ALA A 55 -26.77 -12.40 -3.19
C ALA A 55 -27.96 -11.60 -2.67
N PRO A 56 -29.14 -11.73 -3.25
CA PRO A 56 -30.34 -11.29 -2.58
C PRO A 56 -30.42 -12.05 -1.25
N GLU A 57 -30.22 -11.36 -0.10
CA GLU A 57 -30.51 -11.91 1.21
C GLU A 57 -32.01 -12.16 1.30
N HIS A 58 -32.46 -13.26 0.69
CA HIS A 58 -33.84 -13.65 0.72
C HIS A 58 -34.17 -14.12 2.14
N GLY A 59 -35.02 -13.36 2.82
CA GLY A 59 -35.77 -13.82 3.98
C GLY A 59 -35.07 -13.82 5.34
N ILE A 60 -33.92 -13.18 5.50
CA ILE A 60 -33.34 -13.04 6.84
C ILE A 60 -33.93 -11.80 7.50
N GLU A 61 -34.86 -12.05 8.43
CA GLU A 61 -35.39 -11.01 9.29
C GLU A 61 -34.27 -10.34 10.08
N ARG A 62 -34.13 -9.03 9.96
CA ARG A 62 -33.13 -8.23 10.64
C ARG A 62 -33.78 -7.16 11.49
N TYR A 63 -33.16 -6.90 12.64
CA TYR A 63 -33.52 -5.85 13.57
C TYR A 63 -32.48 -4.75 13.47
N GLU A 64 -32.95 -3.52 13.35
CA GLU A 64 -32.12 -2.35 13.47
C GLU A 64 -31.97 -1.99 14.94
N VAL A 65 -30.75 -2.01 15.43
CA VAL A 65 -30.39 -1.61 16.79
C VAL A 65 -29.46 -0.42 16.68
N LEU A 66 -29.83 0.67 17.30
CA LEU A 66 -29.04 1.89 17.37
C LEU A 66 -28.29 1.93 18.69
N GLU A 67 -26.98 2.08 18.63
CA GLU A 67 -26.11 2.33 19.76
C GLU A 67 -25.66 3.79 19.73
N TYR A 68 -26.08 4.54 20.72
CA TYR A 68 -25.75 5.95 20.91
C TYR A 68 -24.66 6.10 21.95
N TRP A 69 -23.67 6.91 21.65
CA TRP A 69 -22.67 7.41 22.59
C TRP A 69 -22.65 8.92 22.51
N GLY A 70 -22.87 9.61 23.60
CA GLY A 70 -22.89 11.07 23.61
C GLY A 70 -23.43 11.65 24.89
N MET A 71 -23.63 12.96 24.87
CA MET A 71 -24.21 13.70 25.98
C MET A 71 -25.70 13.37 26.13
N CYS A 72 -26.14 13.26 27.34
CA CYS A 72 -27.54 12.99 27.73
C CYS A 72 -27.88 13.82 28.96
N ASP A 73 -29.08 14.40 28.95
CA ASP A 73 -29.57 15.22 30.05
C ASP A 73 -29.59 14.45 31.36
N TYR A 74 -29.21 15.10 32.46
CA TYR A 74 -29.19 14.53 33.79
C TYR A 74 -30.57 13.99 34.22
N ASP A 75 -31.63 14.78 34.00
CA ASP A 75 -32.98 14.42 34.36
C ASP A 75 -33.46 13.14 33.65
N MET A 76 -33.12 13.00 32.37
CA MET A 76 -33.46 11.80 31.59
C MET A 76 -32.76 10.54 32.15
N LEU A 77 -31.53 10.66 32.61
CA LEU A 77 -30.79 9.55 33.22
C LEU A 77 -31.43 9.12 34.55
N VAL A 78 -31.81 10.10 35.38
CA VAL A 78 -32.49 9.85 36.67
C VAL A 78 -33.88 9.20 36.45
N GLU A 79 -34.67 9.70 35.50
CA GLU A 79 -35.98 9.13 35.15
C GLU A 79 -35.90 7.67 34.73
N GLN A 80 -34.82 7.28 34.07
CA GLN A 80 -34.56 5.91 33.64
C GLN A 80 -33.96 5.03 34.76
N GLY A 81 -33.75 5.58 35.95
CA GLY A 81 -33.24 4.87 37.12
C GLY A 81 -31.75 4.56 37.08
N ILE A 82 -30.98 5.40 36.42
CA ILE A 82 -29.52 5.27 36.40
C ILE A 82 -28.97 5.88 37.70
N GLU A 83 -28.16 5.11 38.41
CA GLU A 83 -27.44 5.60 39.58
C GLU A 83 -26.29 6.50 39.13
N ILE A 84 -26.37 7.77 39.49
CA ILE A 84 -25.37 8.77 39.19
C ILE A 84 -24.46 8.92 40.39
N PRO A 85 -23.09 8.81 40.23
CA PRO A 85 -22.15 9.05 41.31
C PRO A 85 -22.31 10.47 41.87
N SER A 86 -22.22 10.61 43.22
CA SER A 86 -22.33 11.91 43.89
C SER A 86 -21.33 12.96 43.42
N GLU A 87 -20.22 12.54 42.85
CA GLU A 87 -19.19 13.43 42.24
C GLU A 87 -19.71 14.16 41.00
N LEU A 88 -20.75 13.63 40.34
CA LEU A 88 -21.33 14.15 39.10
C LEU A 88 -22.72 14.78 39.33
N GLU A 89 -23.15 14.92 40.59
CA GLU A 89 -24.38 15.63 40.94
C GLU A 89 -24.25 17.12 40.64
N GLY A 90 -25.22 17.68 39.94
CA GLY A 90 -25.24 19.10 39.54
C GLY A 90 -24.59 19.42 38.19
N VAL A 91 -24.27 18.39 37.41
CA VAL A 91 -23.88 18.53 36.00
C VAL A 91 -25.11 18.36 35.13
N ASP A 92 -25.41 19.30 34.24
CA ASP A 92 -26.65 19.31 33.44
C ASP A 92 -26.67 18.15 32.41
N GLU A 93 -25.51 17.76 31.86
CA GLU A 93 -25.38 16.73 30.82
C GLU A 93 -24.23 15.77 31.16
N LEU A 94 -24.47 14.47 30.99
CA LEU A 94 -23.47 13.41 31.21
C LEU A 94 -23.34 12.52 29.98
N GLN A 95 -22.13 12.04 29.71
CA GLN A 95 -21.94 11.07 28.64
C GLN A 95 -22.53 9.71 28.99
N ALA A 96 -23.37 9.19 28.09
CA ALA A 96 -24.07 7.92 28.24
C ALA A 96 -23.91 7.03 27.00
N ASN A 97 -24.06 5.73 27.22
CA ASN A 97 -24.24 4.73 26.18
C ASN A 97 -25.69 4.23 26.22
N ILE A 98 -26.39 4.37 25.11
CA ILE A 98 -27.81 4.06 24.99
C ILE A 98 -28.02 3.10 23.81
N TRP A 99 -28.78 2.03 24.04
CA TRP A 99 -29.14 1.04 23.01
C TRP A 99 -30.66 1.05 22.81
N ILE A 100 -31.07 1.24 21.56
CA ILE A 100 -32.49 1.35 21.18
C ILE A 100 -32.79 0.37 20.04
N CYS A 101 -33.93 -0.31 20.13
CA CYS A 101 -34.48 -1.14 19.05
C CYS A 101 -35.99 -0.94 18.99
N ASN A 102 -36.55 -0.72 17.81
CA ASN A 102 -38.00 -0.50 17.63
C ASN A 102 -38.56 0.61 18.56
N GLY A 103 -37.82 1.70 18.77
CA GLY A 103 -38.20 2.79 19.66
C GLY A 103 -38.19 2.41 21.15
N LYS A 104 -37.68 1.22 21.52
CA LYS A 104 -37.59 0.74 22.89
C LYS A 104 -36.15 0.80 23.41
N LEU A 105 -36.01 1.30 24.63
CA LEU A 105 -34.75 1.44 25.33
C LEU A 105 -34.26 0.10 25.86
N LEU A 106 -33.32 -0.54 25.20
CA LEU A 106 -32.77 -1.84 25.59
C LEU A 106 -31.75 -1.75 26.72
N ARG A 107 -30.93 -0.71 26.71
CA ARG A 107 -29.85 -0.44 27.67
C ARG A 107 -29.60 1.06 27.75
N MET A 108 -29.31 1.53 28.95
CA MET A 108 -28.81 2.88 29.22
C MET A 108 -27.83 2.81 30.39
N VAL A 109 -26.64 3.33 30.19
CA VAL A 109 -25.59 3.36 31.23
C VAL A 109 -24.73 4.60 31.04
N LEU A 110 -24.14 5.08 32.12
CA LEU A 110 -23.12 6.13 32.03
C LEU A 110 -21.86 5.61 31.30
N ASN A 111 -21.15 6.51 30.65
CA ASN A 111 -19.87 6.19 30.05
C ASN A 111 -18.89 5.69 31.14
N PRO A 112 -18.37 4.46 31.06
CA PRO A 112 -17.51 3.90 32.08
C PRO A 112 -16.07 4.40 32.01
N PHE A 113 -15.67 5.08 30.93
CA PHE A 113 -14.30 5.52 30.72
C PHE A 113 -13.97 6.79 31.50
N LYS A 114 -12.74 6.90 32.01
CA LYS A 114 -12.23 8.09 32.69
C LYS A 114 -10.90 8.54 32.04
N PRO A 115 -10.84 9.75 31.44
CA PRO A 115 -11.95 10.69 31.22
C PRO A 115 -13.01 10.12 30.30
N ALA A 116 -14.24 10.60 30.44
CA ALA A 116 -15.34 10.19 29.57
C ALA A 116 -15.03 10.58 28.14
N THR A 117 -14.86 9.57 27.28
CA THR A 117 -14.55 9.72 25.85
C THR A 117 -15.43 8.79 25.02
N ILE A 118 -15.80 9.23 23.84
CA ILE A 118 -16.53 8.39 22.89
C ILE A 118 -15.56 7.36 22.30
N PRO A 119 -15.82 6.04 22.42
CA PRO A 119 -14.87 4.98 22.04
C PRO A 119 -14.86 4.70 20.52
N TYR A 120 -14.92 5.75 19.72
CA TYR A 120 -14.86 5.69 18.27
C TYR A 120 -13.70 6.55 17.75
N MET A 121 -13.07 6.07 16.69
CA MET A 121 -11.96 6.75 16.05
C MET A 121 -12.27 6.88 14.56
N ALA A 122 -11.90 8.02 13.98
CA ALA A 122 -12.09 8.26 12.55
C ALA A 122 -10.77 8.75 11.96
N ALA A 123 -10.23 7.98 11.01
CA ALA A 123 -9.03 8.33 10.28
C ALA A 123 -9.40 8.65 8.83
N PRO A 124 -9.28 9.91 8.38
CA PRO A 124 -9.50 10.28 7.00
C PRO A 124 -8.29 9.86 6.15
N TYR A 125 -8.52 9.47 4.90
CA TYR A 125 -7.44 9.26 3.94
C TYR A 125 -6.74 10.59 3.65
N GLU A 126 -7.50 11.60 3.25
CA GLU A 126 -7.05 12.98 3.11
C GLU A 126 -7.97 13.88 3.93
N LEU A 127 -7.38 14.83 4.68
CA LEU A 127 -8.13 15.73 5.54
C LEU A 127 -8.92 16.74 4.71
N ASN A 128 -10.23 16.81 4.96
CA ASN A 128 -11.05 17.89 4.47
C ASN A 128 -11.29 18.89 5.60
N PRO A 129 -10.77 20.13 5.52
CA PRO A 129 -10.91 21.12 6.59
C PRO A 129 -12.34 21.61 6.81
N TYR A 130 -13.26 21.30 5.89
CA TYR A 130 -14.65 21.78 5.93
C TYR A 130 -15.66 20.68 6.23
N SER A 131 -15.22 19.41 6.36
CA SER A 131 -16.09 18.27 6.58
C SER A 131 -15.45 17.27 7.54
N PHE A 132 -16.30 16.61 8.33
CA PHE A 132 -15.87 15.49 9.17
C PHE A 132 -15.32 14.32 8.32
N PHE A 133 -15.94 14.06 7.18
CA PHE A 133 -15.49 13.03 6.26
C PHE A 133 -14.34 13.58 5.42
N GLY A 134 -13.25 12.82 5.36
CA GLY A 134 -12.14 13.12 4.48
C GLY A 134 -12.44 12.78 3.02
N VAL A 135 -11.52 13.13 2.14
CA VAL A 135 -11.59 12.78 0.72
C VAL A 135 -10.89 11.44 0.52
N GLY A 136 -11.55 10.52 -0.16
CA GLY A 136 -11.03 9.19 -0.46
C GLY A 136 -10.26 9.15 -1.79
N ILE A 137 -9.39 8.14 -1.95
CA ILE A 137 -8.64 7.94 -3.20
C ILE A 137 -9.56 7.70 -4.40
N ALA A 138 -10.68 6.99 -4.20
CA ALA A 138 -11.66 6.74 -5.24
C ALA A 138 -12.34 8.03 -5.70
N GLU A 139 -12.63 8.94 -4.77
CA GLU A 139 -13.22 10.25 -5.05
C GLU A 139 -12.25 11.13 -5.86
N ASN A 140 -10.97 11.15 -5.49
CA ASN A 140 -9.93 11.88 -6.25
C ASN A 140 -9.73 11.32 -7.67
N MET A 141 -10.07 10.07 -7.90
CA MET A 141 -9.86 9.38 -9.18
C MET A 141 -11.10 9.35 -10.08
N ASP A 142 -12.29 9.67 -9.56
CA ASP A 142 -13.57 9.46 -10.24
C ASP A 142 -13.65 10.17 -11.60
N ASP A 143 -13.32 11.46 -11.65
CA ASP A 143 -13.32 12.24 -12.89
C ASP A 143 -12.34 11.67 -13.93
N THR A 144 -11.15 11.31 -13.50
CA THR A 144 -10.12 10.75 -14.39
C THR A 144 -10.48 9.35 -14.87
N GLN A 145 -11.08 8.54 -14.03
CA GLN A 145 -11.59 7.22 -14.38
C GLN A 145 -12.72 7.32 -15.40
N THR A 146 -13.63 8.27 -15.23
CA THR A 146 -14.72 8.53 -16.17
C THR A 146 -14.17 8.93 -17.54
N LEU A 147 -13.15 9.80 -17.59
CA LEU A 147 -12.46 10.16 -18.84
C LEU A 147 -11.79 8.96 -19.49
N MET A 148 -11.06 8.14 -18.72
CA MET A 148 -10.40 6.93 -19.22
C MET A 148 -11.40 5.94 -19.84
N ASN A 149 -12.51 5.70 -19.15
CA ASN A 149 -13.58 4.85 -19.64
C ASN A 149 -14.20 5.39 -20.95
N GLY A 150 -14.38 6.73 -21.02
CA GLY A 150 -14.87 7.38 -22.23
C GLY A 150 -13.95 7.19 -23.43
N PHE A 151 -12.65 7.45 -23.28
CA PHE A 151 -11.66 7.28 -24.34
C PHE A 151 -11.51 5.83 -24.79
N MET A 152 -11.53 4.89 -23.83
CA MET A 152 -11.45 3.46 -24.16
C MET A 152 -12.69 3.01 -24.97
N ARG A 153 -13.89 3.41 -24.56
CA ARG A 153 -15.13 3.10 -25.31
C ARG A 153 -15.07 3.71 -26.72
N MET A 154 -14.69 4.98 -26.84
CA MET A 154 -14.56 5.63 -28.16
C MET A 154 -13.52 4.94 -29.03
N ALA A 155 -12.40 4.47 -28.46
CA ALA A 155 -11.39 3.73 -29.21
C ALA A 155 -11.93 2.39 -29.72
N VAL A 156 -12.64 1.64 -28.89
CA VAL A 156 -13.27 0.36 -29.27
C VAL A 156 -14.36 0.58 -30.31
N ASP A 157 -15.28 1.52 -30.10
CA ASP A 157 -16.36 1.81 -31.05
C ASP A 157 -15.81 2.26 -32.39
N ASN A 158 -14.81 3.15 -32.41
CA ASN A 158 -14.16 3.57 -33.64
C ASN A 158 -13.43 2.42 -34.33
N ALA A 159 -12.75 1.52 -33.58
CA ALA A 159 -12.10 0.35 -34.14
C ALA A 159 -13.11 -0.60 -34.81
N VAL A 160 -14.29 -0.79 -34.21
CA VAL A 160 -15.37 -1.58 -34.76
C VAL A 160 -15.93 -0.93 -36.04
N LEU A 161 -16.22 0.38 -35.98
CA LEU A 161 -16.77 1.11 -37.14
C LEU A 161 -15.77 1.20 -38.30
N SER A 162 -14.52 1.51 -38.01
CA SER A 162 -13.46 1.64 -39.05
C SER A 162 -12.97 0.29 -39.56
N GLY A 163 -13.12 -0.78 -38.76
CA GLY A 163 -12.78 -2.15 -39.16
C GLY A 163 -13.83 -2.74 -40.12
N ASN A 164 -15.06 -2.29 -40.03
CA ASN A 164 -16.13 -2.75 -40.90
C ASN A 164 -16.26 -1.87 -42.16
N LEU A 165 -16.40 -2.51 -43.32
CA LEU A 165 -16.67 -1.81 -44.55
C LEU A 165 -18.17 -1.43 -44.59
N LEU A 166 -18.45 -0.14 -44.76
CA LEU A 166 -19.79 0.28 -45.18
C LEU A 166 -19.93 0.01 -46.67
N ILE A 167 -20.87 -0.81 -47.04
CA ILE A 167 -21.04 -1.19 -48.43
C ILE A 167 -22.34 -0.56 -48.92
N GLU A 168 -22.19 0.28 -49.94
CA GLU A 168 -23.28 0.87 -50.67
C GLU A 168 -23.48 0.06 -51.98
N VAL A 169 -24.71 -0.34 -52.23
CA VAL A 169 -25.04 -1.17 -53.38
C VAL A 169 -26.10 -0.45 -54.21
N ASP A 170 -25.77 -0.21 -55.48
CA ASP A 170 -26.74 0.24 -56.46
C ASP A 170 -27.43 -0.94 -57.10
N GLU A 171 -28.62 -1.24 -56.64
CA GLU A 171 -29.42 -2.37 -57.13
C GLU A 171 -29.84 -2.24 -58.60
N THR A 172 -29.90 -1.01 -59.14
CA THR A 172 -30.30 -0.76 -60.53
C THR A 172 -29.24 -1.24 -61.52
N ASN A 173 -27.98 -1.24 -61.11
CA ASN A 173 -26.85 -1.67 -61.91
C ASN A 173 -26.44 -3.14 -61.65
N LEU A 174 -27.10 -3.83 -60.73
CA LEU A 174 -26.86 -5.24 -60.43
C LEU A 174 -27.90 -6.13 -61.17
N VAL A 175 -27.51 -7.39 -61.43
CA VAL A 175 -28.45 -8.41 -61.93
C VAL A 175 -29.50 -8.69 -60.84
N PRO A 176 -30.80 -8.55 -61.13
CA PRO A 176 -31.86 -8.77 -60.17
C PRO A 176 -31.83 -10.14 -59.52
N GLY A 177 -32.10 -10.18 -58.17
CA GLY A 177 -32.24 -11.44 -57.43
C GLY A 177 -30.94 -12.08 -56.97
N GLN A 178 -29.78 -11.41 -57.10
CA GLN A 178 -28.56 -11.93 -56.51
C GLN A 178 -28.47 -11.60 -54.99
N ASP A 179 -27.87 -12.51 -54.24
CA ASP A 179 -27.60 -12.36 -52.82
C ASP A 179 -26.63 -11.20 -52.58
N LEU A 180 -27.02 -10.25 -51.72
CA LEU A 180 -26.21 -9.06 -51.37
C LEU A 180 -25.28 -9.29 -50.17
N SER A 181 -25.32 -10.47 -49.54
CA SER A 181 -24.40 -10.80 -48.45
C SER A 181 -22.93 -10.77 -48.91
N VAL A 182 -22.05 -10.14 -48.12
CA VAL A 182 -20.65 -9.95 -48.48
C VAL A 182 -19.79 -10.92 -47.70
N TYR A 183 -18.99 -11.72 -48.43
CA TYR A 183 -18.02 -12.66 -47.87
C TYR A 183 -16.75 -12.71 -48.75
N PRO A 184 -15.64 -13.18 -48.25
CA PRO A 184 -14.40 -13.29 -49.03
C PRO A 184 -14.59 -14.11 -50.29
N GLY A 185 -14.22 -13.53 -51.46
CA GLY A 185 -14.39 -14.20 -52.75
C GLY A 185 -15.77 -14.04 -53.39
N LYS A 186 -16.69 -13.25 -52.83
CA LYS A 186 -17.98 -12.92 -53.42
C LYS A 186 -17.81 -12.20 -54.77
N VAL A 187 -18.56 -12.66 -55.77
CA VAL A 187 -18.61 -12.05 -57.11
C VAL A 187 -19.97 -11.42 -57.31
N PHE A 188 -20.01 -10.13 -57.52
CA PHE A 188 -21.21 -9.39 -57.89
C PHE A 188 -21.30 -9.31 -59.41
N ARG A 189 -22.45 -9.75 -59.99
CA ARG A 189 -22.73 -9.65 -61.41
C ARG A 189 -23.48 -8.35 -61.70
N ARG A 190 -22.97 -7.56 -62.61
CA ARG A 190 -23.55 -6.26 -62.93
C ARG A 190 -24.25 -6.34 -64.30
N GLN A 191 -25.33 -5.59 -64.46
CA GLN A 191 -26.12 -5.49 -65.70
C GLN A 191 -25.77 -4.22 -66.50
N GLY A 192 -25.27 -3.19 -65.84
CA GLY A 192 -24.93 -1.90 -66.43
C GLY A 192 -23.87 -1.10 -65.61
N GLY A 193 -23.58 0.13 -66.04
CA GLY A 193 -22.66 1.03 -65.36
C GLY A 193 -21.18 0.72 -65.54
N ALA A 194 -20.30 1.60 -65.07
CA ALA A 194 -18.83 1.42 -65.07
C ALA A 194 -18.37 0.47 -63.95
N PRO A 195 -17.20 -0.17 -64.06
CA PRO A 195 -16.61 -0.96 -62.99
C PRO A 195 -16.48 -0.13 -61.70
N GLY A 196 -16.96 -0.67 -60.56
CA GLY A 196 -16.89 -0.02 -59.25
C GLY A 196 -18.08 0.88 -58.91
N GLN A 197 -19.05 1.11 -59.83
CA GLN A 197 -20.24 1.93 -59.58
C GLN A 197 -21.40 1.14 -58.94
N ALA A 198 -21.49 -0.15 -59.16
CA ALA A 198 -22.60 -0.95 -58.63
C ALA A 198 -22.42 -1.37 -57.15
N VAL A 199 -21.20 -1.46 -56.70
CA VAL A 199 -20.86 -1.75 -55.29
C VAL A 199 -19.70 -0.86 -54.89
N PHE A 200 -19.92 -0.03 -53.88
CA PHE A 200 -18.95 0.90 -53.38
C PHE A 200 -18.69 0.62 -51.88
N GLY A 201 -17.46 0.53 -51.48
CA GLY A 201 -17.08 0.28 -50.12
C GLY A 201 -16.39 1.53 -49.51
N THR A 202 -16.96 2.06 -48.45
CA THR A 202 -16.42 3.17 -47.71
C THR A 202 -15.97 2.74 -46.32
N LYS A 203 -14.86 3.29 -45.83
CA LYS A 203 -14.39 3.07 -44.46
C LYS A 203 -14.50 4.36 -43.69
N PHE A 204 -14.91 4.27 -42.43
CA PHE A 204 -14.77 5.37 -41.49
C PHE A 204 -13.29 5.60 -41.17
N PRO A 205 -12.88 6.87 -40.91
CA PRO A 205 -11.51 7.15 -40.50
C PRO A 205 -11.20 6.48 -39.16
N ASN A 206 -10.03 5.87 -39.07
CA ASN A 206 -9.58 5.22 -37.84
C ASN A 206 -8.88 6.26 -36.95
N VAL A 207 -9.56 6.68 -35.89
CA VAL A 207 -9.04 7.59 -34.83
C VAL A 207 -8.81 6.85 -33.50
N ALA A 208 -8.85 5.52 -33.50
CA ALA A 208 -8.66 4.72 -32.28
C ALA A 208 -7.30 4.96 -31.64
N GLY A 209 -6.25 5.19 -32.45
CA GLY A 209 -4.92 5.51 -31.94
C GLY A 209 -4.84 6.84 -31.17
N GLU A 210 -5.56 7.85 -31.64
CA GLU A 210 -5.64 9.15 -30.96
C GLU A 210 -6.39 9.03 -29.62
N ASN A 211 -7.48 8.28 -29.59
CA ASN A 211 -8.22 8.01 -28.34
C ASN A 211 -7.38 7.22 -27.32
N LEU A 212 -6.56 6.26 -27.77
CA LEU A 212 -5.63 5.56 -26.89
C LEU A 212 -4.52 6.47 -26.33
N GLN A 213 -4.03 7.44 -27.12
CA GLN A 213 -3.09 8.45 -26.61
C GLN A 213 -3.74 9.36 -25.55
N LEU A 214 -5.01 9.73 -25.72
CA LEU A 214 -5.77 10.48 -24.71
C LEU A 214 -6.02 9.64 -23.45
N PHE A 215 -6.32 8.35 -23.62
CA PHE A 215 -6.40 7.41 -22.50
C PHE A 215 -5.09 7.34 -21.71
N ASP A 216 -3.93 7.23 -22.38
CA ASP A 216 -2.63 7.21 -21.71
C ASP A 216 -2.34 8.51 -20.96
N LYS A 217 -2.74 9.68 -21.50
CA LYS A 217 -2.64 10.95 -20.78
C LYS A 217 -3.56 11.01 -19.57
N ALA A 218 -4.80 10.54 -19.70
CA ALA A 218 -5.73 10.48 -18.58
C ALA A 218 -5.21 9.53 -17.48
N ARG A 219 -4.54 8.43 -17.85
CA ARG A 219 -3.87 7.55 -16.89
C ARG A 219 -2.78 8.27 -16.09
N VAL A 220 -1.96 9.10 -16.75
CA VAL A 220 -0.94 9.90 -16.06
C VAL A 220 -1.58 10.90 -15.10
N LEU A 221 -2.71 11.53 -15.50
CA LEU A 221 -3.46 12.41 -14.60
C LEU A 221 -4.05 11.65 -13.39
N ALA A 222 -4.49 10.41 -13.58
CA ALA A 222 -4.94 9.55 -12.47
C ALA A 222 -3.80 9.23 -11.51
N ASP A 223 -2.60 8.91 -12.02
CA ASP A 223 -1.40 8.70 -11.21
C ASP A 223 -1.04 9.96 -10.41
N GLU A 224 -1.15 11.14 -11.02
CA GLU A 224 -0.87 12.43 -10.36
C GLU A 224 -1.94 12.78 -9.31
N SER A 225 -3.22 12.56 -9.60
CA SER A 225 -4.33 12.86 -8.68
C SER A 225 -4.32 11.96 -7.44
N THR A 226 -3.90 10.71 -7.60
CA THR A 226 -3.80 9.76 -6.48
C THR A 226 -2.50 9.87 -5.69
N GLY A 227 -1.50 10.57 -6.23
CA GLY A 227 -0.14 10.61 -5.68
C GLY A 227 0.59 9.26 -5.72
N MET A 228 0.10 8.30 -6.52
CA MET A 228 0.69 6.97 -6.71
C MET A 228 1.24 6.83 -8.14
N PRO A 229 2.40 7.39 -8.45
CA PRO A 229 2.94 7.36 -9.79
C PRO A 229 3.29 5.93 -10.25
N SER A 230 3.13 5.67 -11.54
CA SER A 230 3.31 4.35 -12.16
C SER A 230 4.69 3.73 -11.95
N PHE A 231 5.73 4.56 -11.72
CA PHE A 231 7.06 4.05 -11.41
C PHE A 231 7.16 3.38 -10.02
N SER A 232 6.24 3.68 -9.09
CA SER A 232 6.16 2.97 -7.80
C SER A 232 5.76 1.50 -7.97
N HIS A 233 5.14 1.15 -9.09
CA HIS A 233 4.73 -0.21 -9.47
C HIS A 233 5.71 -0.90 -10.41
N GLY A 234 6.93 -0.37 -10.57
CA GLY A 234 7.98 -1.00 -11.36
C GLY A 234 7.96 -0.66 -12.86
N GLN A 235 7.15 0.29 -13.30
CA GLN A 235 7.25 0.80 -14.68
C GLN A 235 8.47 1.70 -14.80
N THR A 236 9.49 1.24 -15.51
CA THR A 236 10.77 1.93 -15.71
C THR A 236 10.76 2.95 -16.87
N GLY A 237 9.60 3.47 -17.25
CA GLY A 237 9.40 4.34 -18.41
C GLY A 237 9.89 5.79 -18.28
N VAL A 238 10.53 6.18 -17.17
CA VAL A 238 11.05 7.54 -16.99
C VAL A 238 12.43 7.65 -17.64
N SER A 239 12.48 8.23 -18.85
CA SER A 239 13.74 8.43 -19.56
C SER A 239 14.62 9.46 -18.81
N GLY A 240 15.83 9.08 -18.45
CA GLY A 240 16.90 9.94 -17.94
C GLY A 240 17.23 9.78 -16.46
N VAL A 241 16.32 10.06 -15.55
CA VAL A 241 16.60 10.11 -14.10
C VAL A 241 16.57 8.71 -13.45
N GLY A 242 15.80 7.76 -14.00
CA GLY A 242 15.65 6.40 -13.47
C GLY A 242 16.81 5.43 -13.77
N ARG A 243 17.90 5.90 -14.40
CA ARG A 243 19.02 5.02 -14.79
C ARG A 243 20.12 4.90 -13.72
N THR A 244 20.09 5.70 -12.69
CA THR A 244 21.04 5.63 -11.57
C THR A 244 20.33 5.25 -10.28
N ALA A 245 20.98 4.48 -9.41
CA ALA A 245 20.44 4.10 -8.11
C ALA A 245 20.04 5.32 -7.27
N SER A 246 20.81 6.40 -7.33
CA SER A 246 20.52 7.66 -6.66
C SER A 246 19.27 8.36 -7.26
N GLY A 247 19.10 8.33 -8.58
CA GLY A 247 17.93 8.90 -9.25
C GLY A 247 16.63 8.13 -8.91
N ILE A 248 16.69 6.80 -8.87
CA ILE A 248 15.56 5.94 -8.44
C ILE A 248 15.21 6.21 -6.98
N SER A 249 16.20 6.32 -6.10
CA SER A 249 15.97 6.63 -4.68
C SER A 249 15.34 8.01 -4.48
N MET A 250 15.75 9.03 -5.23
CA MET A 250 15.13 10.36 -5.21
C MET A 250 13.67 10.32 -5.70
N LEU A 251 13.40 9.61 -6.79
CA LEU A 251 12.05 9.45 -7.34
C LEU A 251 11.13 8.71 -6.36
N MET A 252 11.62 7.62 -5.76
CA MET A 252 10.86 6.90 -4.73
C MET A 252 10.62 7.76 -3.48
N GLY A 253 11.60 8.57 -3.08
CA GLY A 253 11.44 9.51 -1.98
C GLY A 253 10.39 10.59 -2.25
N ALA A 254 10.31 11.09 -3.47
CA ALA A 254 9.30 12.06 -3.89
C ALA A 254 7.89 11.43 -3.98
N ALA A 255 7.80 10.21 -4.56
CA ALA A 255 6.54 9.46 -4.64
C ALA A 255 5.98 9.09 -3.26
N ALA A 256 6.84 8.81 -2.30
CA ALA A 256 6.44 8.51 -0.93
C ALA A 256 5.80 9.70 -0.21
N GLY A 257 5.88 10.92 -0.74
CA GLY A 257 5.34 12.13 -0.10
C GLY A 257 3.82 12.07 0.12
N GLY A 258 3.05 11.65 -0.88
CA GLY A 258 1.59 11.50 -0.79
C GLY A 258 1.19 10.41 0.22
N ILE A 259 1.84 9.25 0.11
CA ILE A 259 1.57 8.11 1.00
C ILE A 259 1.94 8.42 2.46
N LYS A 260 2.99 9.22 2.69
CA LYS A 260 3.38 9.66 4.04
C LYS A 260 2.29 10.42 4.77
N ASN A 261 1.57 11.31 4.07
CA ASN A 261 0.48 12.06 4.67
C ASN A 261 -0.67 11.13 5.09
N VAL A 262 -0.99 10.14 4.25
CA VAL A 262 -2.01 9.13 4.58
C VAL A 262 -1.61 8.33 5.81
N ILE A 263 -0.36 7.85 5.86
CA ILE A 263 0.14 7.09 7.00
C ILE A 263 0.14 7.96 8.27
N LYS A 264 0.56 9.23 8.15
CA LYS A 264 0.49 10.17 9.26
C LYS A 264 -0.94 10.35 9.77
N ASN A 265 -1.92 10.47 8.85
CA ASN A 265 -3.33 10.56 9.24
C ASN A 265 -3.79 9.29 9.97
N VAL A 266 -3.39 8.11 9.51
CA VAL A 266 -3.69 6.84 10.20
C VAL A 266 -3.02 6.77 11.56
N ASP A 267 -1.75 7.19 11.67
CA ASP A 267 -1.04 7.21 12.94
C ASP A 267 -1.67 8.17 13.95
N ASP A 268 -1.96 9.40 13.54
CA ASP A 268 -2.45 10.46 14.43
C ASP A 268 -3.93 10.27 14.81
N TYR A 269 -4.78 9.78 13.88
CA TYR A 269 -6.23 9.71 14.09
C TYR A 269 -6.75 8.31 14.42
N LEU A 270 -5.98 7.25 14.16
CA LEU A 270 -6.39 5.87 14.47
C LEU A 270 -5.47 5.20 15.47
N LEU A 271 -4.18 5.01 15.12
CA LEU A 271 -3.28 4.17 15.92
C LEU A 271 -2.93 4.79 17.27
N ARG A 272 -2.65 6.09 17.31
CA ARG A 272 -2.34 6.80 18.54
C ARG A 272 -3.55 6.83 19.49
N PRO A 273 -4.75 7.32 19.09
CA PRO A 273 -5.91 7.31 19.97
C PRO A 273 -6.32 5.90 20.41
N LEU A 274 -6.18 4.89 19.52
CA LEU A 274 -6.45 3.50 19.86
C LEU A 274 -5.49 2.99 20.95
N GLY A 275 -4.20 3.23 20.78
CA GLY A 275 -3.19 2.87 21.76
C GLY A 275 -3.39 3.57 23.10
N GLU A 276 -3.69 4.87 23.09
CA GLU A 276 -4.02 5.64 24.30
C GLU A 276 -5.30 5.13 24.97
N GLY A 277 -6.34 4.82 24.19
CA GLY A 277 -7.58 4.28 24.71
C GLY A 277 -7.40 2.91 25.37
N LEU A 278 -6.65 2.00 24.74
CA LEU A 278 -6.32 0.69 25.31
C LEU A 278 -5.46 0.80 26.56
N PHE A 279 -4.47 1.71 26.56
CA PHE A 279 -3.64 1.98 27.71
C PHE A 279 -4.49 2.47 28.90
N ARG A 280 -5.35 3.49 28.66
CA ARG A 280 -6.27 4.01 29.70
C ARG A 280 -7.23 2.94 30.20
N PHE A 281 -7.75 2.09 29.31
CA PHE A 281 -8.60 0.96 29.70
C PHE A 281 -7.86 0.01 30.63
N ASN A 282 -6.65 -0.39 30.31
CA ASN A 282 -5.85 -1.25 31.17
C ASN A 282 -5.53 -0.58 32.53
N MET A 283 -5.14 0.71 32.51
CA MET A 283 -4.89 1.44 33.76
C MET A 283 -6.11 1.53 34.67
N GLN A 284 -7.33 1.59 34.09
CA GLN A 284 -8.56 1.73 34.84
C GLN A 284 -9.11 0.38 35.33
N PHE A 285 -9.04 -0.67 34.52
CA PHE A 285 -9.78 -1.92 34.75
C PHE A 285 -8.88 -3.13 35.07
N ASP A 286 -7.57 -3.05 34.85
CA ASP A 286 -6.68 -4.16 35.18
C ASP A 286 -6.43 -4.23 36.68
N PHE A 287 -6.44 -5.46 37.22
CA PHE A 287 -6.24 -5.73 38.64
C PHE A 287 -4.76 -5.85 39.01
N ASP A 288 -3.85 -6.01 38.03
CA ASP A 288 -2.42 -6.14 38.30
C ASP A 288 -1.78 -4.77 38.54
N PRO A 289 -1.33 -4.46 39.78
CA PRO A 289 -0.68 -3.19 40.09
C PRO A 289 0.67 -3.01 39.37
N ALA A 290 1.30 -4.09 38.88
CA ALA A 290 2.57 -4.02 38.18
C ALA A 290 2.46 -3.40 36.78
N ILE A 291 1.26 -3.37 36.19
CA ILE A 291 0.99 -2.77 34.89
C ILE A 291 0.83 -1.24 34.98
N ARG A 292 0.52 -0.74 36.18
CA ARG A 292 0.26 0.69 36.38
C ARG A 292 1.54 1.51 36.22
N GLY A 293 1.51 2.43 35.28
CA GLY A 293 2.64 3.32 34.99
C GLY A 293 2.21 4.60 34.29
N ASP A 294 3.03 5.62 34.38
CA ASP A 294 2.85 6.87 33.64
C ASP A 294 3.65 6.77 32.32
N LEU A 295 2.98 6.31 31.28
CA LEU A 295 3.57 6.09 29.97
C LEU A 295 2.84 6.93 28.92
N GLU A 296 3.58 7.52 28.01
CA GLU A 296 3.06 8.20 26.85
C GLU A 296 3.03 7.25 25.63
N VAL A 297 1.86 7.09 25.03
CA VAL A 297 1.70 6.28 23.82
C VAL A 297 2.06 7.11 22.59
N LYS A 298 3.04 6.65 21.82
CA LYS A 298 3.47 7.28 20.56
C LYS A 298 3.31 6.29 19.41
N ALA A 299 2.47 6.63 18.45
CA ALA A 299 2.45 5.92 17.17
C ALA A 299 3.74 6.26 16.40
N ARG A 300 4.46 5.22 16.01
CA ARG A 300 5.68 5.34 15.21
C ARG A 300 5.50 4.57 13.90
N GLY A 301 4.66 5.07 13.01
CA GLY A 301 4.45 4.45 11.71
C GLY A 301 5.71 4.45 10.83
N THR A 302 5.54 4.53 9.55
CA THR A 302 6.66 4.55 8.58
C THR A 302 7.63 5.73 8.78
N GLU A 303 7.23 6.77 9.52
CA GLU A 303 8.13 7.87 9.86
C GLU A 303 9.37 7.37 10.63
N SER A 304 9.18 6.33 11.47
CA SER A 304 10.29 5.73 12.19
C SER A 304 11.26 4.95 11.30
N LEU A 305 10.75 4.21 10.31
CA LEU A 305 11.58 3.42 9.39
C LEU A 305 12.38 4.34 8.45
N MET A 306 11.73 5.34 7.85
CA MET A 306 12.44 6.30 6.98
C MET A 306 13.34 7.25 7.75
N ALA A 307 12.93 7.69 8.96
CA ALA A 307 13.76 8.48 9.82
C ALA A 307 15.00 7.69 10.27
N ASN A 308 14.85 6.40 10.54
CA ASN A 308 15.97 5.51 10.87
C ASN A 308 16.92 5.33 9.68
N GLU A 309 16.40 5.17 8.46
CA GLU A 309 17.22 5.06 7.26
C GLU A 309 17.99 6.35 6.95
N VAL A 310 17.32 7.51 6.98
CA VAL A 310 17.96 8.82 6.83
C VAL A 310 18.96 9.08 7.97
N ARG A 311 18.63 8.67 9.20
CA ARG A 311 19.50 8.78 10.35
C ARG A 311 20.75 7.91 10.21
N SER A 312 20.59 6.67 9.74
CA SER A 312 21.72 5.77 9.49
C SER A 312 22.67 6.33 8.45
N GLN A 313 22.14 6.87 7.34
CA GLN A 313 22.93 7.50 6.30
C GLN A 313 23.68 8.74 6.83
N ARG A 314 23.03 9.59 7.60
CA ARG A 314 23.66 10.76 8.22
C ARG A 314 24.72 10.37 9.24
N LEU A 315 24.49 9.33 10.04
CA LEU A 315 25.46 8.80 11.00
C LEU A 315 26.66 8.18 10.30
N MET A 316 26.45 7.46 9.17
CA MET A 316 27.55 6.94 8.35
C MET A 316 28.36 8.06 7.71
N GLN A 317 27.74 9.11 7.20
CA GLN A 317 28.44 10.30 6.69
C GLN A 317 29.21 11.01 7.80
N PHE A 318 28.60 11.16 8.97
CA PHE A 318 29.27 11.75 10.13
C PHE A 318 30.47 10.91 10.59
N MET A 319 30.34 9.59 10.62
CA MET A 319 31.43 8.65 10.93
C MET A 319 32.58 8.79 9.93
N GLN A 320 32.27 8.91 8.63
CA GLN A 320 33.29 9.10 7.59
C GLN A 320 34.05 10.43 7.75
N VAL A 321 33.36 11.52 8.07
CA VAL A 321 33.97 12.82 8.33
C VAL A 321 34.79 12.80 9.63
N SER A 322 34.25 12.17 10.70
CA SER A 322 34.92 12.12 12.02
C SER A 322 36.08 11.12 12.07
N SER A 323 36.25 10.26 11.10
CA SER A 323 37.40 9.35 11.01
C SER A 323 38.71 10.05 10.61
N SER A 324 38.67 11.33 10.23
CA SER A 324 39.87 12.13 9.99
C SER A 324 40.71 12.30 11.28
N PRO A 325 42.04 12.24 11.21
CA PRO A 325 42.91 12.27 12.41
C PRO A 325 42.71 13.51 13.31
N ALA A 326 42.25 14.61 12.73
CA ALA A 326 42.01 15.87 13.47
C ALA A 326 40.69 15.84 14.28
N LEU A 327 39.68 15.11 13.84
CA LEU A 327 38.34 15.05 14.45
C LEU A 327 38.10 13.79 15.27
N ALA A 328 38.84 12.72 15.01
CA ALA A 328 38.70 11.44 15.68
C ALA A 328 38.69 11.51 17.21
N PRO A 329 39.51 12.32 17.88
CA PRO A 329 39.53 12.42 19.35
C PRO A 329 38.23 12.99 19.95
N PHE A 330 37.44 13.72 19.16
CA PHE A 330 36.20 14.37 19.60
C PHE A 330 34.94 13.52 19.35
N ALA A 331 35.04 12.46 18.57
CA ALA A 331 33.89 11.62 18.21
C ALA A 331 33.75 10.38 19.12
N LYS A 332 32.56 10.13 19.63
CA LYS A 332 32.23 8.91 20.39
C LYS A 332 31.82 7.80 19.43
N PHE A 333 32.80 7.16 18.76
CA PHE A 333 32.55 6.13 17.73
C PHE A 333 31.70 4.97 18.23
N GLN A 334 31.89 4.52 19.48
CA GLN A 334 31.07 3.44 20.03
C GLN A 334 29.58 3.80 20.07
N TYR A 335 29.24 5.03 20.45
CA TYR A 335 27.87 5.50 20.45
C TYR A 335 27.29 5.56 19.04
N ILE A 336 28.09 6.08 18.09
CA ILE A 336 27.68 6.19 16.68
C ILE A 336 27.38 4.79 16.08
N ILE A 337 28.26 3.82 16.32
CA ILE A 337 28.09 2.43 15.84
C ILE A 337 26.85 1.78 16.45
N ARG A 338 26.60 1.96 17.75
CA ARG A 338 25.40 1.46 18.43
C ARG A 338 24.12 2.11 17.88
N GLU A 339 24.16 3.41 17.58
CA GLU A 339 23.01 4.10 16.98
C GLU A 339 22.78 3.67 15.52
N ILE A 340 23.84 3.40 14.76
CA ILE A 340 23.72 2.82 13.41
C ILE A 340 23.10 1.42 13.50
N ALA A 341 23.56 0.57 14.43
CA ALA A 341 22.97 -0.74 14.63
C ALA A 341 21.47 -0.67 14.95
N LYS A 342 21.07 0.23 15.86
CA LYS A 342 19.65 0.48 16.17
C LYS A 342 18.85 0.96 14.96
N SER A 343 19.44 1.84 14.14
CA SER A 343 18.75 2.36 12.96
C SER A 343 18.59 1.33 11.84
N LEU A 344 19.38 0.25 11.88
CA LEU A 344 19.29 -0.90 10.98
C LEU A 344 18.44 -2.05 11.58
N ASP A 345 17.76 -1.78 12.71
CA ASP A 345 16.94 -2.76 13.44
C ASP A 345 17.73 -3.98 13.93
N LEU A 346 19.03 -3.77 14.20
CA LEU A 346 19.91 -4.77 14.76
C LEU A 346 20.07 -4.53 16.27
N ASP A 347 20.14 -5.62 17.04
CA ASP A 347 20.41 -5.55 18.48
C ASP A 347 21.85 -5.07 18.74
N PRO A 348 22.06 -3.84 19.30
CA PRO A 348 23.39 -3.28 19.44
C PRO A 348 24.31 -4.15 20.32
N ASP A 349 23.74 -4.83 21.32
CA ASP A 349 24.53 -5.62 22.28
C ASP A 349 25.02 -6.94 21.66
N LYS A 350 24.41 -7.39 20.57
CA LYS A 350 24.87 -8.56 19.81
C LYS A 350 25.84 -8.25 18.67
N VAL A 351 25.78 -7.00 18.16
CA VAL A 351 26.52 -6.61 16.93
C VAL A 351 27.72 -5.73 17.24
N THR A 352 27.74 -5.05 18.41
CA THR A 352 28.85 -4.15 18.79
C THR A 352 29.55 -4.68 20.04
N ASN A 353 30.87 -4.76 19.97
CA ASN A 353 31.68 -5.13 21.12
C ASN A 353 31.72 -4.01 22.18
N ASN A 354 31.77 -4.38 23.45
CA ASN A 354 32.07 -3.45 24.53
C ASN A 354 33.53 -3.02 24.47
N MET A 355 33.88 -1.91 25.18
CA MET A 355 35.26 -1.38 25.17
C MET A 355 36.31 -2.42 25.58
N ASP A 356 35.98 -3.27 26.55
CA ASP A 356 36.88 -4.30 27.06
C ASP A 356 37.07 -5.44 26.01
N GLU A 357 36.02 -5.84 25.34
CA GLU A 357 36.07 -6.83 24.25
C GLU A 357 36.82 -6.31 23.03
N ALA A 358 36.60 -5.02 22.69
CA ALA A 358 37.32 -4.37 21.61
C ALA A 358 38.80 -4.25 21.88
N ALA A 359 39.20 -3.98 23.14
CA ALA A 359 40.59 -3.94 23.56
C ALA A 359 41.26 -5.31 23.46
N ILE A 360 40.58 -6.36 23.92
CA ILE A 360 41.05 -7.74 23.82
C ILE A 360 41.21 -8.17 22.34
N GLN A 361 40.27 -7.86 21.47
CA GLN A 361 40.37 -8.15 20.04
C GLN A 361 41.51 -7.34 19.37
N ALA A 362 41.71 -6.07 19.75
CA ALA A 362 42.79 -5.27 19.20
C ALA A 362 44.18 -5.83 19.63
N GLU A 363 44.27 -6.36 20.85
CA GLU A 363 45.51 -6.96 21.36
C GLU A 363 45.77 -8.34 20.67
N LEU A 364 44.74 -9.13 20.42
CA LEU A 364 44.80 -10.38 19.66
C LEU A 364 45.22 -10.12 18.21
N MET A 365 44.68 -9.09 17.56
CA MET A 365 45.06 -8.69 16.20
C MET A 365 46.53 -8.21 16.13
N LYS A 366 47.02 -7.53 17.15
CA LYS A 366 48.46 -7.11 17.25
C LYS A 366 49.37 -8.34 17.37
N GLN A 367 48.95 -9.40 18.08
CA GLN A 367 49.72 -10.65 18.16
C GLN A 367 49.81 -11.38 16.83
N PHE A 368 48.72 -11.33 16.01
CA PHE A 368 48.74 -11.93 14.67
C PHE A 368 49.49 -11.11 13.64
N GLN A 369 49.73 -9.81 13.87
CA GLN A 369 50.51 -8.94 12.98
C GLN A 369 51.99 -8.84 13.33
N GLN A 370 52.50 -9.50 14.40
CA GLN A 370 53.91 -9.57 14.62
C GLN A 370 54.55 -10.46 13.54
N PRO A 371 55.52 -9.94 12.74
CA PRO A 371 56.26 -10.76 11.78
C PRO A 371 57.05 -11.83 12.58
N ALA A 372 57.03 -13.05 12.07
CA ALA A 372 57.77 -14.16 12.64
C ALA A 372 59.21 -13.74 12.90
N PRO A 373 59.79 -14.11 14.08
CA PRO A 373 61.18 -13.78 14.39
C PRO A 373 62.11 -14.35 13.30
N THR A 374 62.90 -13.47 12.71
CA THR A 374 63.97 -13.81 11.77
C THR A 374 64.92 -14.73 12.46
N PRO A 375 65.27 -15.93 11.91
CA PRO A 375 66.29 -16.77 12.50
C PRO A 375 67.62 -16.07 12.53
N GLU A 376 68.28 -15.99 13.71
CA GLU A 376 69.65 -15.51 13.90
C GLU A 376 70.60 -16.23 12.94
N GLN A 377 71.21 -15.48 12.05
CA GLN A 377 72.32 -15.98 11.25
C GLN A 377 73.55 -16.16 12.13
N GLY A 378 73.92 -17.40 12.35
CA GLY A 378 75.17 -17.75 12.95
C GLY A 378 76.37 -17.29 12.15
N ALA A 379 77.35 -16.84 12.87
CA ALA A 379 78.63 -16.27 12.40
C ALA A 379 79.33 -17.18 11.37
N ALA A 380 79.72 -16.58 10.26
CA ALA A 380 80.63 -17.18 9.27
C ALA A 380 82.07 -16.74 9.54
N PRO A 381 83.07 -17.62 9.32
CA PRO A 381 84.49 -17.26 9.43
C PRO A 381 85.01 -16.60 8.15
N ALA A 382 85.97 -15.72 8.35
CA ALA A 382 86.65 -14.90 7.37
C ALA A 382 87.48 -15.72 6.37
N GLY A 383 87.56 -15.21 5.15
CA GLY A 383 88.61 -15.64 4.22
C GLY A 383 88.38 -15.19 2.76
N ALA A 384 89.31 -14.26 2.30
CA ALA A 384 89.83 -14.06 1.02
C ALA A 384 88.99 -13.36 -0.12
N ASN A 385 89.31 -12.19 -0.31
CA ASN A 385 89.75 -11.25 -1.34
C ASN A 385 89.61 -11.55 -2.89
N PRO A 386 89.85 -10.55 -3.73
CA PRO A 386 88.87 -9.92 -4.66
C PRO A 386 89.21 -10.16 -6.12
N MET A 387 88.31 -9.95 -6.99
CA MET A 387 88.60 -9.44 -8.36
C MET A 387 87.38 -8.90 -9.10
N ASP A 388 87.57 -7.86 -9.68
CA ASP A 388 86.93 -6.81 -10.46
C ASP A 388 86.39 -7.25 -11.84
N PRO A 389 85.90 -6.31 -12.66
CA PRO A 389 84.49 -5.99 -12.92
C PRO A 389 84.13 -6.25 -14.43
N SER A 390 82.88 -6.08 -14.64
CA SER A 390 82.27 -5.67 -15.89
C SER A 390 81.10 -6.49 -16.38
N GLY A 391 80.02 -5.79 -16.70
CA GLY A 391 78.89 -6.36 -17.42
C GLY A 391 77.56 -5.75 -17.10
N ALA A 392 77.18 -4.82 -17.88
CA ALA A 392 75.93 -4.11 -18.01
C ALA A 392 74.70 -5.03 -18.10
N GLY A 393 73.62 -4.62 -17.54
CA GLY A 393 72.29 -5.20 -17.82
C GLY A 393 71.20 -4.77 -16.87
N GLY A 394 70.41 -3.79 -17.25
CA GLY A 394 69.29 -3.29 -16.55
C GLY A 394 68.19 -4.35 -16.35
N GLY A 395 67.60 -4.30 -15.19
CA GLY A 395 66.42 -5.11 -14.83
C GLY A 395 65.52 -4.31 -13.92
N THR A 396 64.52 -3.74 -14.50
CA THR A 396 63.40 -3.06 -13.88
C THR A 396 62.67 -3.98 -12.90
N ILE A 397 62.46 -3.50 -11.69
CA ILE A 397 61.69 -4.13 -10.65
C ILE A 397 60.20 -4.04 -11.02
N GLY A 398 59.58 -5.18 -11.35
CA GLY A 398 58.15 -5.32 -11.59
C GLY A 398 57.38 -5.34 -10.29
N THR A 399 56.51 -4.39 -10.14
CA THR A 399 55.44 -4.41 -9.12
C THR A 399 54.46 -5.53 -9.48
N GLY A 400 54.32 -6.51 -8.60
CA GLY A 400 53.33 -7.60 -8.72
C GLY A 400 51.91 -7.09 -8.53
N GLN A 401 51.18 -7.04 -9.60
CA GLN A 401 49.73 -6.95 -9.59
C GLN A 401 49.15 -8.35 -9.48
N VAL A 402 48.23 -8.51 -8.48
CA VAL A 402 47.40 -9.68 -8.34
C VAL A 402 46.31 -9.64 -9.41
N PRO A 403 46.05 -10.71 -10.18
CA PRO A 403 44.99 -10.70 -11.19
C PRO A 403 43.61 -10.90 -10.59
N LEU A 404 42.66 -10.05 -10.96
CA LEU A 404 41.22 -10.21 -10.78
C LEU A 404 40.68 -11.28 -11.74
N PRO A 405 39.66 -12.06 -11.37
CA PRO A 405 39.06 -13.04 -12.28
C PRO A 405 38.27 -12.35 -13.40
N GLN A 406 38.53 -12.76 -14.62
CA GLN A 406 37.81 -12.32 -15.81
C GLN A 406 36.42 -12.93 -15.87
N GLU A 407 35.41 -12.08 -16.05
CA GLU A 407 34.08 -12.48 -16.51
C GLU A 407 34.19 -13.00 -17.96
N GLN A 408 33.76 -14.24 -18.16
CA GLN A 408 33.59 -14.81 -19.49
C GLN A 408 32.35 -14.24 -20.16
N GLY A 409 32.53 -13.41 -21.14
CA GLY A 409 31.51 -12.97 -22.06
C GLY A 409 31.04 -14.11 -22.96
N PHE A 410 29.79 -14.45 -22.92
CA PHE A 410 29.13 -15.32 -23.90
C PHE A 410 28.72 -14.47 -25.11
N SER A 411 29.53 -14.51 -26.15
CA SER A 411 29.18 -14.12 -27.51
C SER A 411 28.70 -15.38 -28.22
N GLY A 412 27.45 -15.44 -28.57
CA GLY A 412 26.86 -16.51 -29.35
C GLY A 412 26.00 -15.96 -30.46
N ASN A 413 26.62 -15.71 -31.61
CA ASN A 413 25.95 -15.60 -32.90
C ASN A 413 25.41 -16.99 -33.28
N GLY A 414 24.11 -17.10 -33.55
CA GLY A 414 23.47 -18.31 -34.04
C GLY A 414 22.25 -17.98 -34.90
N GLN A 415 22.50 -17.66 -36.17
CA GLN A 415 21.53 -17.88 -37.24
C GLN A 415 21.32 -19.39 -37.42
N GLY A 416 20.09 -19.85 -37.44
CA GLY A 416 19.81 -21.27 -37.69
C GLY A 416 18.33 -21.58 -37.84
N ASN A 417 17.90 -21.57 -39.09
CA ASN A 417 16.91 -22.47 -39.73
C ASN A 417 15.53 -22.74 -39.07
N ILE A 418 14.57 -22.20 -39.77
CA ILE A 418 13.15 -22.67 -39.81
C ILE A 418 13.16 -24.01 -40.51
N GLN A 419 12.76 -25.08 -39.85
CA GLN A 419 12.25 -26.29 -40.48
C GLN A 419 10.86 -26.63 -39.94
N GLN A 420 9.96 -26.79 -40.90
CA GLN A 420 8.58 -27.25 -40.80
C GLN A 420 8.48 -28.61 -40.07
N ALA A 421 7.51 -28.69 -39.16
CA ALA A 421 6.90 -29.97 -38.82
C ALA A 421 5.37 -29.82 -38.89
N GLN A 422 4.82 -30.38 -39.95
CA GLN A 422 3.41 -30.75 -40.10
C GLN A 422 3.14 -31.94 -39.16
N GLY A 423 1.98 -31.95 -38.51
CA GLY A 423 1.51 -33.13 -37.81
C GLY A 423 0.19 -32.92 -37.08
N ALA A 424 -0.87 -33.37 -37.71
CA ALA A 424 -2.07 -34.00 -37.19
C ALA A 424 -2.98 -33.20 -36.21
N GLY A 425 -4.08 -32.82 -36.67
CA GLY A 425 -5.46 -32.79 -36.43
C GLY A 425 -6.03 -33.47 -35.19
N GLN A 426 -6.81 -32.68 -34.46
CA GLN A 426 -8.05 -33.15 -33.84
C GLN A 426 -8.98 -31.95 -33.63
N GLN A 427 -10.13 -32.00 -34.24
CA GLN A 427 -11.28 -31.12 -34.06
C GLN A 427 -11.92 -31.41 -32.69
N PRO A 428 -12.41 -30.43 -31.94
CA PRO A 428 -13.49 -30.64 -31.00
C PRO A 428 -14.85 -30.39 -31.63
N GLN A 429 -15.74 -31.32 -31.37
CA GLN A 429 -17.15 -31.37 -31.73
C GLN A 429 -17.92 -30.16 -31.16
N ALA A 430 -18.82 -29.66 -32.00
CA ALA A 430 -19.87 -28.72 -31.66
C ALA A 430 -20.84 -29.36 -30.65
N MET A 431 -21.14 -28.62 -29.57
CA MET A 431 -22.30 -28.86 -28.72
C MET A 431 -23.44 -27.93 -29.15
N ASP A 432 -24.58 -28.52 -29.45
CA ASP A 432 -25.87 -27.91 -29.77
C ASP A 432 -26.42 -27.09 -28.58
N PRO A 433 -27.08 -25.96 -28.82
CA PRO A 433 -27.83 -25.24 -27.83
C PRO A 433 -29.30 -25.63 -27.88
N LEU A 434 -29.80 -26.42 -26.91
CA LEU A 434 -31.23 -26.48 -26.53
C LEU A 434 -31.39 -27.31 -25.25
N GLN A 435 -31.48 -26.68 -24.10
CA GLN A 435 -32.53 -26.81 -23.07
C GLN A 435 -32.24 -25.83 -21.94
#